data_ba17ba08e9a052ec08530a30728a4843
#
_entry.id   ba17ba08e9a052ec08530a30728a4843
#
_cell.length_a   1.000
_cell.length_b   1.000
_cell.length_c   1.000
_cell.angle_alpha   90.00
_cell.angle_beta   90.00
_cell.angle_gamma   90.00
#
_symmetry.space_group_name_H-M   'P 1'
#
loop_
_entity.id
_entity.type
_entity.pdbx_description
1 polymer ?
#
loop_
_entity_poly.entity_id
_entity_poly.type
_entity_poly.pdbx_seq_one_letter_code
_entity_poly.pdbx_strand_id
1 'polypeptide(L)'
;MAKEKFERTKPHINVGTIGHVDHGKTTLTAAITMHCAKQHGDKIMNYDDIDNAPEEKARGITINTRHVEYQTENRHYAHVDCPGHADYIKNMITGAAQMDGAVLVVSAPDSVMPQTREHILLARQVGVPAIIVFLNKTDQVDDEELIELVEEEVRETLSEYGFPGEEIPIIKGSAFEAMENPDDEAKISCIHELLAAMDDYFPVPDRPVDQPFLMHIEDIFSIQGRGTVVTGKIDRGVVKVG
;
A
#
# COMPACT_ATOMS: atom_id res chain seq x y z
N MET A 1 -3.11 -29.98 -17.48
CA MET A 1 -3.17 -28.65 -18.13
C MET A 1 -1.92 -27.89 -17.71
N ALA A 2 -1.09 -27.45 -18.64
CA ALA A 2 0.04 -26.57 -18.33
C ALA A 2 -0.57 -25.24 -17.81
N LYS A 3 -0.11 -24.76 -16.65
CA LYS A 3 -0.47 -23.41 -16.19
C LYS A 3 0.06 -22.43 -17.23
N GLU A 4 -0.80 -21.54 -17.71
CA GLU A 4 -0.37 -20.42 -18.54
C GLU A 4 0.78 -19.68 -17.83
N LYS A 5 1.83 -19.43 -18.60
CA LYS A 5 2.99 -18.72 -18.07
C LYS A 5 2.60 -17.26 -17.98
N PHE A 6 2.61 -16.71 -16.77
CA PHE A 6 2.36 -15.26 -16.56
C PHE A 6 3.46 -14.47 -17.28
N GLU A 7 3.10 -13.73 -18.32
CA GLU A 7 4.00 -12.83 -19.02
C GLU A 7 3.83 -11.41 -18.48
N ARG A 8 4.89 -10.88 -17.89
CA ARG A 8 4.91 -9.48 -17.42
C ARG A 8 5.03 -8.54 -18.62
N THR A 9 3.93 -7.91 -18.96
CA THR A 9 3.86 -6.92 -20.06
C THR A 9 4.08 -5.48 -19.59
N LYS A 10 3.93 -5.22 -18.26
CA LYS A 10 4.08 -3.90 -17.64
C LYS A 10 5.17 -3.93 -16.56
N PRO A 11 5.82 -2.78 -16.27
CA PRO A 11 6.68 -2.66 -15.10
C PRO A 11 5.94 -3.06 -13.82
N HIS A 12 6.62 -3.81 -12.95
CA HIS A 12 6.03 -4.30 -11.71
C HIS A 12 6.63 -3.56 -10.52
N ILE A 13 5.75 -3.04 -9.66
CA ILE A 13 6.10 -2.25 -8.48
C ILE A 13 5.39 -2.82 -7.26
N ASN A 14 6.13 -3.01 -6.17
CA ASN A 14 5.55 -3.36 -4.89
C ASN A 14 5.27 -2.06 -4.12
N VAL A 15 4.02 -1.85 -3.78
CA VAL A 15 3.59 -0.70 -2.97
C VAL A 15 2.93 -1.19 -1.70
N GLY A 16 2.67 -0.32 -0.76
CA GLY A 16 1.84 -0.67 0.39
C GLY A 16 1.30 0.53 1.10
N THR A 17 0.23 0.31 1.86
CA THR A 17 -0.38 1.30 2.74
C THR A 17 0.24 1.25 4.12
N ILE A 18 0.66 2.42 4.63
CA ILE A 18 1.17 2.63 5.97
C ILE A 18 0.41 3.78 6.65
N GLY A 19 0.49 3.89 7.96
CA GLY A 19 -0.18 4.94 8.73
C GLY A 19 -0.90 4.41 9.96
N HIS A 20 -1.50 5.30 10.72
CA HIS A 20 -2.14 5.00 12.00
C HIS A 20 -3.31 4.00 11.86
N VAL A 21 -3.66 3.29 12.95
CA VAL A 21 -4.89 2.49 13.03
C VAL A 21 -6.11 3.38 12.77
N ASP A 22 -7.13 2.86 12.15
CA ASP A 22 -8.39 3.56 11.80
C ASP A 22 -8.28 4.75 10.84
N HIS A 23 -7.09 5.04 10.27
CA HIS A 23 -6.95 6.05 9.22
C HIS A 23 -7.49 5.61 7.85
N GLY A 24 -7.95 4.35 7.70
CA GLY A 24 -8.62 3.84 6.50
C GLY A 24 -7.71 3.23 5.45
N LYS A 25 -6.57 2.64 5.85
CA LYS A 25 -5.63 1.94 4.93
C LYS A 25 -6.31 0.83 4.15
N THR A 26 -6.97 -0.09 4.85
CA THR A 26 -7.66 -1.23 4.23
C THR A 26 -8.83 -0.79 3.37
N THR A 27 -9.56 0.26 3.80
CA THR A 27 -10.63 0.88 3.00
C THR A 27 -10.08 1.45 1.68
N LEU A 28 -8.94 2.15 1.75
CA LEU A 28 -8.28 2.67 0.55
C LEU A 28 -7.83 1.55 -0.38
N THR A 29 -7.23 0.49 0.17
CA THR A 29 -6.82 -0.70 -0.60
C THR A 29 -8.02 -1.35 -1.29
N ALA A 30 -9.16 -1.47 -0.60
CA ALA A 30 -10.40 -1.98 -1.17
C ALA A 30 -10.93 -1.06 -2.30
N ALA A 31 -10.97 0.26 -2.10
CA ALA A 31 -11.40 1.22 -3.11
C ALA A 31 -10.54 1.15 -4.38
N ILE A 32 -9.20 1.07 -4.23
CA ILE A 32 -8.27 0.92 -5.36
C ILE A 32 -8.55 -0.38 -6.13
N THR A 33 -8.64 -1.53 -5.43
CA THR A 33 -8.85 -2.83 -6.08
C THR A 33 -10.20 -2.91 -6.80
N MET A 34 -11.25 -2.36 -6.21
CA MET A 34 -12.58 -2.28 -6.86
C MET A 34 -12.54 -1.44 -8.13
N HIS A 35 -11.88 -0.27 -8.05
CA HIS A 35 -11.74 0.63 -9.19
C HIS A 35 -10.95 -0.03 -10.34
N CYS A 36 -9.77 -0.58 -10.06
CA CYS A 36 -8.93 -1.24 -11.07
C CYS A 36 -9.59 -2.48 -11.67
N ALA A 37 -10.31 -3.27 -10.85
CA ALA A 37 -11.06 -4.43 -11.32
C ALA A 37 -12.13 -4.06 -12.35
N LYS A 38 -12.79 -2.91 -12.16
CA LYS A 38 -13.82 -2.40 -13.06
C LYS A 38 -13.24 -1.97 -14.41
N GLN A 39 -12.04 -1.37 -14.40
CA GLN A 39 -11.38 -0.89 -15.61
C GLN A 39 -10.67 -2.00 -16.40
N HIS A 40 -10.03 -2.94 -15.70
CA HIS A 40 -9.13 -3.93 -16.32
C HIS A 40 -9.62 -5.37 -16.21
N GLY A 41 -10.74 -5.62 -15.52
CA GLY A 41 -11.29 -6.97 -15.32
C GLY A 41 -10.50 -7.81 -14.30
N ASP A 42 -9.75 -7.15 -13.43
CA ASP A 42 -9.03 -7.78 -12.34
C ASP A 42 -9.99 -8.37 -11.29
N LYS A 43 -9.45 -9.18 -10.39
CA LYS A 43 -10.27 -9.77 -9.32
C LYS A 43 -10.64 -8.70 -8.30
N ILE A 44 -11.95 -8.47 -8.13
CA ILE A 44 -12.47 -7.61 -7.07
C ILE A 44 -12.12 -8.24 -5.72
N MET A 45 -11.50 -7.45 -4.83
CA MET A 45 -11.33 -7.79 -3.43
C MET A 45 -12.07 -6.75 -2.58
N ASN A 46 -13.10 -7.21 -1.86
CA ASN A 46 -13.84 -6.37 -0.94
C ASN A 46 -13.08 -6.23 0.38
N TYR A 47 -13.47 -5.27 1.21
CA TYR A 47 -12.90 -5.05 2.55
C TYR A 47 -12.83 -6.35 3.37
N ASP A 48 -13.93 -7.11 3.41
CA ASP A 48 -14.03 -8.39 4.15
C ASP A 48 -13.12 -9.52 3.60
N ASP A 49 -12.67 -9.39 2.36
CA ASP A 49 -11.72 -10.33 1.73
C ASP A 49 -10.28 -9.98 2.10
N ILE A 50 -10.01 -8.70 2.38
CA ILE A 50 -8.70 -8.19 2.81
C ILE A 50 -8.49 -8.53 4.29
N ASP A 51 -9.38 -8.07 5.19
CA ASP A 51 -9.35 -8.38 6.63
C ASP A 51 -10.23 -9.60 6.94
N ASN A 52 -9.78 -10.80 6.56
CA ASN A 52 -10.65 -11.98 6.63
C ASN A 52 -10.39 -12.90 7.82
N ALA A 53 -9.30 -12.71 8.58
CA ALA A 53 -9.02 -13.51 9.77
C ALA A 53 -10.07 -13.27 10.87
N PRO A 54 -10.50 -14.31 11.60
CA PRO A 54 -11.51 -14.16 12.66
C PRO A 54 -11.16 -13.11 13.72
N GLU A 55 -9.86 -12.97 14.04
CA GLU A 55 -9.39 -11.98 15.00
C GLU A 55 -9.41 -10.57 14.43
N GLU A 56 -9.13 -10.39 13.14
CA GLU A 56 -9.22 -9.11 12.43
C GLU A 56 -10.66 -8.61 12.41
N LYS A 57 -11.59 -9.49 12.03
CA LYS A 57 -13.04 -9.18 12.03
C LYS A 57 -13.58 -8.88 13.44
N ALA A 58 -13.11 -9.58 14.46
CA ALA A 58 -13.57 -9.38 15.83
C ALA A 58 -13.06 -8.06 16.43
N ARG A 59 -11.90 -7.59 16.02
CA ARG A 59 -11.27 -6.36 16.53
C ARG A 59 -11.44 -5.16 15.61
N GLY A 60 -11.82 -5.36 14.34
CA GLY A 60 -11.92 -4.32 13.33
C GLY A 60 -10.57 -3.71 12.95
N ILE A 61 -9.46 -4.46 13.09
CA ILE A 61 -8.11 -3.99 12.80
C ILE A 61 -7.35 -5.04 11.98
N THR A 62 -6.49 -4.59 11.06
CA THR A 62 -5.57 -5.44 10.31
C THR A 62 -4.45 -5.93 11.23
N ILE A 63 -4.22 -7.23 11.28
CA ILE A 63 -3.18 -7.90 12.08
C ILE A 63 -2.04 -8.37 11.19
N ASN A 64 -2.37 -9.06 10.11
CA ASN A 64 -1.41 -9.63 9.17
C ASN A 64 -1.32 -8.78 7.91
N THR A 65 -0.13 -8.71 7.31
CA THR A 65 0.03 -8.13 5.99
C THR A 65 -0.80 -8.89 4.97
N ARG A 66 -1.52 -8.15 4.12
CA ARG A 66 -2.30 -8.74 3.03
C ARG A 66 -1.76 -8.28 1.69
N HIS A 67 -1.57 -9.22 0.78
CA HIS A 67 -1.15 -8.92 -0.57
C HIS A 67 -2.35 -8.93 -1.52
N VAL A 68 -2.49 -7.85 -2.27
CA VAL A 68 -3.45 -7.74 -3.37
C VAL A 68 -2.71 -7.30 -4.63
N GLU A 69 -3.25 -7.65 -5.79
CA GLU A 69 -2.66 -7.28 -7.08
C GLU A 69 -3.69 -6.50 -7.90
N TYR A 70 -3.24 -5.46 -8.56
CA TYR A 70 -4.01 -4.67 -9.52
C TYR A 70 -3.10 -4.03 -10.55
N GLN A 71 -3.70 -3.46 -11.59
CA GLN A 71 -2.94 -2.79 -12.64
C GLN A 71 -3.59 -1.46 -13.03
N THR A 72 -2.73 -0.54 -13.46
CA THR A 72 -3.10 0.66 -14.21
C THR A 72 -2.86 0.44 -15.70
N GLU A 73 -3.07 1.45 -16.53
CA GLU A 73 -2.66 1.37 -17.93
C GLU A 73 -1.15 1.18 -18.10
N ASN A 74 -0.35 1.76 -17.20
CA ASN A 74 1.10 1.85 -17.31
C ASN A 74 1.85 0.79 -16.51
N ARG A 75 1.31 0.33 -15.36
CA ARG A 75 2.04 -0.46 -14.37
C ARG A 75 1.19 -1.60 -13.79
N HIS A 76 1.89 -2.61 -13.27
CA HIS A 76 1.32 -3.67 -12.45
C HIS A 76 1.81 -3.51 -11.01
N TYR A 77 0.89 -3.52 -10.07
CA TYR A 77 1.16 -3.33 -8.64
C TYR A 77 0.89 -4.60 -7.84
N ALA A 78 1.85 -4.96 -6.98
CA ALA A 78 1.60 -5.81 -5.83
C ALA A 78 1.48 -4.89 -4.62
N HIS A 79 0.34 -4.89 -3.97
CA HIS A 79 0.03 -3.97 -2.86
C HIS A 79 -0.02 -4.75 -1.56
N VAL A 80 0.73 -4.27 -0.57
CA VAL A 80 0.80 -4.81 0.78
C VAL A 80 -0.02 -3.92 1.71
N ASP A 81 -1.14 -4.40 2.20
CA ASP A 81 -1.88 -3.71 3.26
C ASP A 81 -1.23 -4.01 4.61
N CYS A 82 -0.68 -2.99 5.26
CA CYS A 82 0.06 -3.12 6.51
C CYS A 82 -0.83 -2.83 7.73
N PRO A 83 -0.64 -3.58 8.84
CA PRO A 83 -1.30 -3.26 10.09
C PRO A 83 -0.90 -1.88 10.60
N GLY A 84 -1.86 -1.17 11.23
CA GLY A 84 -1.63 0.16 11.80
C GLY A 84 -1.32 0.15 13.30
N HIS A 85 -1.63 -0.94 14.00
CA HIS A 85 -1.54 -1.02 15.45
C HIS A 85 -0.10 -1.35 15.92
N ALA A 86 0.35 -0.70 16.99
CA ALA A 86 1.70 -0.85 17.53
C ALA A 86 2.08 -2.29 17.90
N ASP A 87 1.13 -3.12 18.33
CA ASP A 87 1.38 -4.52 18.66
C ASP A 87 1.85 -5.36 17.46
N TYR A 88 1.57 -4.90 16.23
CA TYR A 88 1.87 -5.61 14.98
C TYR A 88 2.99 -4.96 14.16
N ILE A 89 3.83 -4.16 14.80
CA ILE A 89 4.92 -3.42 14.16
C ILE A 89 5.89 -4.34 13.40
N LYS A 90 6.08 -5.58 13.86
CA LYS A 90 6.92 -6.56 13.16
C LYS A 90 6.37 -6.90 11.79
N ASN A 91 5.05 -7.09 11.68
CA ASN A 91 4.40 -7.39 10.41
C ASN A 91 4.47 -6.17 9.49
N MET A 92 4.31 -4.96 10.05
CA MET A 92 4.50 -3.70 9.31
C MET A 92 5.92 -3.58 8.74
N ILE A 93 6.96 -3.83 9.54
CA ILE A 93 8.36 -3.78 9.10
C ILE A 93 8.62 -4.79 7.99
N THR A 94 8.12 -6.02 8.13
CA THR A 94 8.29 -7.07 7.13
C THR A 94 7.62 -6.70 5.81
N GLY A 95 6.42 -6.14 5.86
CA GLY A 95 5.71 -5.62 4.68
C GLY A 95 6.43 -4.44 4.05
N ALA A 96 6.82 -3.45 4.87
CA ALA A 96 7.50 -2.24 4.40
C ALA A 96 8.84 -2.52 3.71
N ALA A 97 9.59 -3.51 4.20
CA ALA A 97 10.87 -3.89 3.59
C ALA A 97 10.73 -4.42 2.15
N GLN A 98 9.54 -4.79 1.72
CA GLN A 98 9.27 -5.27 0.37
C GLN A 98 8.83 -4.16 -0.59
N MET A 99 8.51 -2.97 -0.08
CA MET A 99 7.94 -1.87 -0.87
C MET A 99 8.99 -1.17 -1.72
N ASP A 100 8.61 -0.87 -2.95
CA ASP A 100 9.30 0.03 -3.87
C ASP A 100 8.73 1.47 -3.77
N GLY A 101 7.61 1.64 -3.07
CA GLY A 101 6.95 2.88 -2.71
C GLY A 101 5.87 2.66 -1.67
N ALA A 102 5.55 3.65 -0.85
CA ALA A 102 4.51 3.55 0.16
C ALA A 102 3.45 4.66 0.01
N VAL A 103 2.20 4.32 0.29
CA VAL A 103 1.10 5.28 0.43
C VAL A 103 0.86 5.49 1.93
N LEU A 104 1.23 6.67 2.43
CA LEU A 104 0.96 7.08 3.80
C LEU A 104 -0.48 7.58 3.89
N VAL A 105 -1.31 6.87 4.63
CA VAL A 105 -2.72 7.24 4.84
C VAL A 105 -2.84 8.01 6.15
N VAL A 106 -3.30 9.25 6.06
CA VAL A 106 -3.54 10.14 7.20
C VAL A 106 -5.01 10.55 7.19
N SER A 107 -5.68 10.44 8.33
CA SER A 107 -7.06 10.91 8.50
C SER A 107 -7.07 12.41 8.68
N ALA A 108 -7.82 13.16 7.88
CA ALA A 108 -7.91 14.61 7.99
C ALA A 108 -8.43 15.10 9.36
N PRO A 109 -9.48 14.46 9.96
CA PRO A 109 -9.93 14.81 11.32
C PRO A 109 -8.88 14.57 12.42
N ASP A 110 -8.05 13.52 12.27
CA ASP A 110 -7.15 13.05 13.34
C ASP A 110 -5.72 13.59 13.20
N SER A 111 -5.36 14.08 12.00
CA SER A 111 -4.03 14.58 11.65
C SER A 111 -2.90 13.55 11.90
N VAL A 112 -1.69 14.01 12.18
CA VAL A 112 -0.50 13.16 12.37
C VAL A 112 -0.50 12.55 13.77
N MET A 113 -0.80 11.26 13.84
CA MET A 113 -0.86 10.48 15.06
C MET A 113 0.49 9.82 15.40
N PRO A 114 0.71 9.35 16.65
CA PRO A 114 1.99 8.74 17.03
C PRO A 114 2.45 7.60 16.12
N GLN A 115 1.55 6.70 15.73
CA GLN A 115 1.89 5.60 14.83
C GLN A 115 2.16 6.08 13.39
N THR A 116 1.62 7.22 12.96
CA THR A 116 1.98 7.85 11.68
C THR A 116 3.47 8.18 11.67
N ARG A 117 3.98 8.85 12.71
CA ARG A 117 5.40 9.20 12.88
C ARG A 117 6.28 7.94 12.96
N GLU A 118 5.83 6.93 13.69
CA GLU A 118 6.53 5.66 13.82
C GLU A 118 6.64 4.93 12.47
N HIS A 119 5.57 4.88 11.69
CA HIS A 119 5.56 4.24 10.36
C HIS A 119 6.44 4.99 9.35
N ILE A 120 6.47 6.34 9.39
CA ILE A 120 7.39 7.13 8.55
C ILE A 120 8.84 6.81 8.91
N LEU A 121 9.18 6.79 10.22
CA LEU A 121 10.52 6.44 10.68
C LEU A 121 10.93 5.04 10.23
N LEU A 122 10.05 4.05 10.39
CA LEU A 122 10.33 2.67 10.00
C LEU A 122 10.47 2.52 8.49
N ALA A 123 9.60 3.15 7.71
CA ALA A 123 9.72 3.18 6.24
C ALA A 123 11.09 3.74 5.81
N ARG A 124 11.56 4.80 6.48
CA ARG A 124 12.89 5.37 6.24
C ARG A 124 14.01 4.39 6.59
N GLN A 125 13.91 3.71 7.73
CA GLN A 125 14.93 2.76 8.21
C GLN A 125 15.03 1.51 7.33
N VAL A 126 13.91 0.98 6.83
CA VAL A 126 13.91 -0.18 5.93
C VAL A 126 14.24 0.19 4.48
N GLY A 127 14.36 1.51 4.17
CA GLY A 127 14.81 2.00 2.88
C GLY A 127 13.72 2.11 1.82
N VAL A 128 12.46 2.36 2.21
CA VAL A 128 11.40 2.71 1.25
C VAL A 128 11.82 3.96 0.48
N PRO A 129 11.94 3.89 -0.86
CA PRO A 129 12.57 4.98 -1.62
C PRO A 129 11.66 6.20 -1.81
N ALA A 130 10.34 6.02 -1.84
CA ALA A 130 9.38 7.08 -2.09
C ALA A 130 8.08 6.89 -1.30
N ILE A 131 7.49 7.98 -0.85
CA ILE A 131 6.18 8.02 -0.17
C ILE A 131 5.25 8.96 -0.93
N ILE A 132 4.00 8.57 -1.09
CA ILE A 132 2.87 9.43 -1.49
C ILE A 132 1.93 9.51 -0.30
N VAL A 133 1.26 10.63 -0.10
CA VAL A 133 0.28 10.80 0.97
C VAL A 133 -1.13 10.73 0.41
N PHE A 134 -1.99 9.98 1.08
CA PHE A 134 -3.43 10.06 0.90
C PHE A 134 -4.07 10.64 2.16
N LEU A 135 -4.51 11.88 2.08
CA LEU A 135 -5.24 12.56 3.16
C LEU A 135 -6.72 12.14 3.08
N ASN A 136 -7.05 11.17 3.92
CA ASN A 136 -8.32 10.46 3.91
C ASN A 136 -9.38 11.11 4.79
N LYS A 137 -10.63 10.73 4.63
CA LYS A 137 -11.80 11.17 5.41
C LYS A 137 -12.04 12.68 5.29
N THR A 138 -11.76 13.29 4.15
CA THR A 138 -12.04 14.72 3.92
C THR A 138 -13.53 15.04 3.93
N ASP A 139 -14.38 14.03 3.73
CA ASP A 139 -15.84 14.10 3.88
C ASP A 139 -16.31 14.40 5.32
N GLN A 140 -15.43 14.26 6.32
CA GLN A 140 -15.72 14.52 7.73
C GLN A 140 -15.23 15.90 8.21
N VAL A 141 -14.65 16.69 7.32
CA VAL A 141 -14.07 18.01 7.65
C VAL A 141 -14.68 19.03 6.70
N ASP A 142 -15.49 19.95 7.27
CA ASP A 142 -16.13 21.02 6.49
C ASP A 142 -15.22 22.25 6.28
N ASP A 143 -14.11 22.33 7.02
CA ASP A 143 -13.20 23.46 7.03
C ASP A 143 -11.95 23.17 6.16
N GLU A 144 -11.84 23.86 5.03
CA GLU A 144 -10.71 23.71 4.11
C GLU A 144 -9.39 24.21 4.76
N GLU A 145 -9.42 25.23 5.64
CA GLU A 145 -8.23 25.71 6.33
C GLU A 145 -7.66 24.65 7.27
N LEU A 146 -8.52 23.84 7.89
CA LEU A 146 -8.08 22.70 8.71
C LEU A 146 -7.39 21.62 7.87
N ILE A 147 -7.92 21.33 6.68
CA ILE A 147 -7.31 20.36 5.75
C ILE A 147 -5.92 20.86 5.30
N GLU A 148 -5.76 22.14 5.04
CA GLU A 148 -4.47 22.74 4.67
C GLU A 148 -3.47 22.67 5.82
N LEU A 149 -3.88 22.93 7.06
CA LEU A 149 -3.03 22.79 8.25
C LEU A 149 -2.55 21.36 8.46
N VAL A 150 -3.43 20.37 8.25
CA VAL A 150 -3.06 18.97 8.34
C VAL A 150 -2.06 18.59 7.23
N GLU A 151 -2.26 19.10 6.02
CA GLU A 151 -1.31 18.90 4.92
C GLU A 151 0.09 19.45 5.29
N GLU A 152 0.15 20.67 5.86
CA GLU A 152 1.40 21.29 6.28
C GLU A 152 2.10 20.47 7.37
N GLU A 153 1.36 20.01 8.39
CA GLU A 153 1.90 19.13 9.45
C GLU A 153 2.46 17.82 8.89
N VAL A 154 1.79 17.22 7.91
CA VAL A 154 2.27 16.00 7.24
C VAL A 154 3.57 16.27 6.48
N ARG A 155 3.67 17.39 5.72
CA ARG A 155 4.88 17.80 4.99
C ARG A 155 6.07 18.05 5.93
N GLU A 156 5.84 18.76 7.02
CA GLU A 156 6.85 18.99 8.06
C GLU A 156 7.33 17.68 8.67
N THR A 157 6.39 16.81 9.07
CA THR A 157 6.72 15.49 9.63
C THR A 157 7.56 14.65 8.67
N LEU A 158 7.19 14.57 7.40
CA LEU A 158 7.95 13.83 6.39
C LEU A 158 9.36 14.40 6.23
N SER A 159 9.50 15.73 6.26
CA SER A 159 10.80 16.44 6.17
C SER A 159 11.68 16.14 7.38
N GLU A 160 11.12 16.11 8.59
CA GLU A 160 11.83 15.75 9.83
C GLU A 160 12.45 14.34 9.75
N TYR A 161 11.78 13.40 9.10
CA TYR A 161 12.28 12.03 8.90
C TYR A 161 13.12 11.85 7.64
N GLY A 162 13.43 12.94 6.92
CA GLY A 162 14.36 12.96 5.79
C GLY A 162 13.76 12.52 4.45
N PHE A 163 12.44 12.62 4.31
CA PHE A 163 11.75 12.58 3.02
C PHE A 163 11.60 14.00 2.44
N PRO A 164 11.47 14.18 1.13
CA PRO A 164 11.31 15.50 0.51
C PRO A 164 9.86 16.02 0.67
N GLY A 165 9.44 16.37 1.90
CA GLY A 165 8.06 16.66 2.26
C GLY A 165 7.38 17.68 1.35
N GLU A 166 8.10 18.71 0.89
CA GLU A 166 7.57 19.74 -0.02
C GLU A 166 7.22 19.20 -1.43
N GLU A 167 7.96 18.17 -1.88
CA GLU A 167 7.83 17.63 -3.24
C GLU A 167 6.89 16.42 -3.30
N ILE A 168 6.53 15.86 -2.14
CA ILE A 168 5.69 14.67 -2.05
C ILE A 168 4.25 14.97 -2.50
N PRO A 169 3.71 14.18 -3.44
CA PRO A 169 2.30 14.31 -3.81
C PRO A 169 1.39 14.01 -2.60
N ILE A 170 0.44 14.90 -2.34
CA ILE A 170 -0.63 14.70 -1.36
C ILE A 170 -1.96 14.74 -2.07
N ILE A 171 -2.66 13.61 -2.04
CA ILE A 171 -3.99 13.45 -2.62
C ILE A 171 -5.02 13.52 -1.50
N LYS A 172 -6.06 14.32 -1.69
CA LYS A 172 -7.14 14.54 -0.71
C LYS A 172 -8.40 13.81 -1.17
N GLY A 173 -9.08 13.11 -0.26
CA GLY A 173 -10.32 12.42 -0.60
C GLY A 173 -10.91 11.58 0.50
N SER A 174 -11.94 10.83 0.15
CA SER A 174 -12.59 9.85 1.02
C SER A 174 -12.57 8.47 0.36
N ALA A 175 -11.74 7.59 0.89
CA ALA A 175 -11.68 6.20 0.43
C ALA A 175 -13.02 5.48 0.65
N PHE A 176 -13.75 5.83 1.72
CA PHE A 176 -15.05 5.26 2.03
C PHE A 176 -16.10 5.68 0.99
N GLU A 177 -16.19 6.98 0.69
CA GLU A 177 -17.13 7.46 -0.35
C GLU A 177 -16.81 6.88 -1.73
N ALA A 178 -15.55 6.77 -2.09
CA ALA A 178 -15.11 6.15 -3.34
C ALA A 178 -15.50 4.67 -3.42
N MET A 179 -15.37 3.93 -2.31
CA MET A 179 -15.74 2.52 -2.23
C MET A 179 -17.25 2.32 -2.32
N GLU A 180 -18.05 3.13 -1.60
CA GLU A 180 -19.51 3.02 -1.58
C GLU A 180 -20.16 3.51 -2.88
N ASN A 181 -19.51 4.40 -3.61
CA ASN A 181 -20.04 5.01 -4.83
C ASN A 181 -19.12 4.80 -6.04
N PRO A 182 -18.87 3.55 -6.46
CA PRO A 182 -17.88 3.23 -7.48
C PRO A 182 -18.28 3.64 -8.91
N ASP A 183 -19.47 4.20 -9.10
CA ASP A 183 -20.00 4.74 -10.37
C ASP A 183 -20.07 6.27 -10.37
N ASP A 184 -19.78 6.93 -9.25
CA ASP A 184 -19.80 8.39 -9.13
C ASP A 184 -18.38 8.94 -9.39
N GLU A 185 -18.20 9.55 -10.58
CA GLU A 185 -16.91 10.12 -11.02
C GLU A 185 -16.34 11.14 -10.02
N ALA A 186 -17.19 11.94 -9.38
CA ALA A 186 -16.74 12.93 -8.40
C ALA A 186 -16.18 12.27 -7.12
N LYS A 187 -16.74 11.12 -6.72
CA LYS A 187 -16.31 10.40 -5.54
C LYS A 187 -15.05 9.54 -5.77
N ILE A 188 -14.90 9.02 -6.99
CA ILE A 188 -13.73 8.18 -7.34
C ILE A 188 -12.55 8.98 -7.88
N SER A 189 -12.70 10.30 -8.15
CA SER A 189 -11.63 11.14 -8.69
C SER A 189 -10.34 11.07 -7.87
N CYS A 190 -10.43 11.03 -6.54
CA CYS A 190 -9.27 10.92 -5.66
C CYS A 190 -8.51 9.59 -5.85
N ILE A 191 -9.19 8.50 -6.24
CA ILE A 191 -8.54 7.22 -6.55
C ILE A 191 -7.81 7.32 -7.89
N HIS A 192 -8.42 7.98 -8.90
CA HIS A 192 -7.75 8.25 -10.18
C HIS A 192 -6.48 9.08 -9.98
N GLU A 193 -6.57 10.16 -9.20
CA GLU A 193 -5.44 11.04 -8.89
C GLU A 193 -4.34 10.29 -8.15
N LEU A 194 -4.70 9.45 -7.17
CA LEU A 194 -3.74 8.62 -6.46
C LEU A 194 -3.02 7.65 -7.38
N LEU A 195 -3.74 6.93 -8.24
CA LEU A 195 -3.15 5.98 -9.18
C LEU A 195 -2.23 6.68 -10.20
N ALA A 196 -2.64 7.85 -10.70
CA ALA A 196 -1.81 8.67 -11.59
C ALA A 196 -0.53 9.14 -10.88
N ALA A 197 -0.65 9.64 -9.64
CA ALA A 197 0.50 10.03 -8.84
C ALA A 197 1.44 8.85 -8.55
N MET A 198 0.91 7.66 -8.30
CA MET A 198 1.71 6.44 -8.11
C MET A 198 2.45 6.05 -9.39
N ASP A 199 1.81 6.16 -10.55
CA ASP A 199 2.43 5.88 -11.85
C ASP A 199 3.58 6.86 -12.16
N ASP A 200 3.44 8.12 -11.80
CA ASP A 200 4.41 9.17 -12.11
C ASP A 200 5.55 9.26 -11.07
N TYR A 201 5.22 9.18 -9.79
CA TYR A 201 6.16 9.49 -8.71
C TYR A 201 6.97 8.29 -8.21
N PHE A 202 6.40 7.08 -8.18
CA PHE A 202 7.17 5.93 -7.70
C PHE A 202 8.23 5.51 -8.70
N PRO A 203 9.49 5.33 -8.26
CA PRO A 203 10.55 4.87 -9.17
C PRO A 203 10.29 3.43 -9.61
N VAL A 204 10.61 3.14 -10.88
CA VAL A 204 10.67 1.75 -11.33
C VAL A 204 11.92 1.12 -10.70
N PRO A 205 11.78 0.05 -9.89
CA PRO A 205 12.91 -0.53 -9.20
C PRO A 205 13.89 -1.17 -10.16
N ASP A 206 15.20 -0.88 -9.98
CA ASP A 206 16.27 -1.62 -10.64
C ASP A 206 16.35 -3.02 -10.03
N ARG A 207 16.27 -4.05 -10.88
CA ARG A 207 16.34 -5.46 -10.47
C ARG A 207 17.58 -6.12 -11.08
N PRO A 208 18.72 -6.12 -10.38
CA PRO A 208 19.99 -6.60 -10.91
C PRO A 208 19.96 -8.13 -11.06
N VAL A 209 19.59 -8.60 -12.25
CA VAL A 209 19.47 -10.04 -12.58
C VAL A 209 20.81 -10.76 -12.68
N ASP A 210 21.89 -10.02 -12.94
CA ASP A 210 23.26 -10.56 -13.09
C ASP A 210 23.97 -10.81 -11.76
N GLN A 211 23.35 -10.42 -10.65
CA GLN A 211 23.90 -10.65 -9.30
C GLN A 211 23.45 -12.00 -8.73
N PRO A 212 24.16 -12.51 -7.69
CA PRO A 212 23.72 -13.70 -6.97
C PRO A 212 22.29 -13.54 -6.44
N PHE A 213 21.51 -14.62 -6.53
CA PHE A 213 20.11 -14.64 -6.06
C PHE A 213 20.00 -14.22 -4.59
N LEU A 214 19.10 -13.30 -4.31
CA LEU A 214 18.71 -12.86 -2.97
C LEU A 214 17.20 -12.68 -2.91
N MET A 215 16.59 -13.29 -1.90
CA MET A 215 15.17 -13.15 -1.59
C MET A 215 15.02 -12.88 -0.10
N HIS A 216 14.32 -11.82 0.27
CA HIS A 216 13.86 -11.60 1.63
C HIS A 216 12.68 -12.54 1.92
N ILE A 217 12.79 -13.30 3.01
CA ILE A 217 11.74 -14.23 3.42
C ILE A 217 10.71 -13.48 4.25
N GLU A 218 9.46 -13.53 3.83
CA GLU A 218 8.31 -12.95 4.52
C GLU A 218 7.62 -13.98 5.40
N ASP A 219 7.30 -15.16 4.82
CA ASP A 219 6.60 -16.22 5.52
C ASP A 219 7.19 -17.60 5.22
N ILE A 220 7.01 -18.53 6.16
CA ILE A 220 7.51 -19.90 6.10
C ILE A 220 6.38 -20.84 6.49
N PHE A 221 6.03 -21.76 5.61
CA PHE A 221 5.05 -22.81 5.89
C PHE A 221 5.43 -24.14 5.30
N SER A 222 4.78 -25.20 5.75
CA SER A 222 5.02 -26.55 5.27
C SER A 222 3.85 -27.05 4.46
N ILE A 223 4.12 -27.54 3.26
CA ILE A 223 3.11 -28.20 2.41
C ILE A 223 3.37 -29.70 2.43
N GLN A 224 2.35 -30.48 2.79
CA GLN A 224 2.44 -31.94 2.79
C GLN A 224 2.85 -32.46 1.40
N GLY A 225 3.92 -33.24 1.32
CA GLY A 225 4.46 -33.77 0.08
C GLY A 225 5.39 -32.83 -0.72
N ARG A 226 5.57 -31.58 -0.26
CA ARG A 226 6.48 -30.61 -0.88
C ARG A 226 7.57 -30.10 0.08
N GLY A 227 7.38 -30.28 1.40
CA GLY A 227 8.32 -29.80 2.40
C GLY A 227 8.12 -28.34 2.80
N THR A 228 9.21 -27.70 3.21
CA THR A 228 9.20 -26.26 3.61
C THR A 228 9.09 -25.37 2.39
N VAL A 229 8.15 -24.44 2.44
CA VAL A 229 7.92 -23.42 1.42
C VAL A 229 8.14 -22.05 2.06
N VAL A 230 8.80 -21.16 1.35
CA VAL A 230 9.03 -19.78 1.74
C VAL A 230 8.40 -18.84 0.72
N THR A 231 7.87 -17.73 1.19
CA THR A 231 7.41 -16.61 0.35
C THR A 231 8.25 -15.37 0.58
N GLY A 232 8.29 -14.46 -0.38
CA GLY A 232 9.01 -13.21 -0.25
C GLY A 232 9.36 -12.56 -1.58
N LYS A 233 9.93 -11.36 -1.50
CA LYS A 233 10.38 -10.58 -2.65
C LYS A 233 11.77 -11.02 -3.10
N ILE A 234 11.94 -11.24 -4.40
CA ILE A 234 13.25 -11.44 -5.02
C ILE A 234 13.84 -10.06 -5.32
N ASP A 235 14.93 -9.71 -4.62
CA ASP A 235 15.60 -8.42 -4.81
C ASP A 235 16.56 -8.43 -5.98
N ARG A 236 17.31 -9.54 -6.17
CA ARG A 236 18.30 -9.67 -7.23
C ARG A 236 18.49 -11.12 -7.65
N GLY A 237 19.12 -11.28 -8.81
CA GLY A 237 19.39 -12.60 -9.41
C GLY A 237 18.17 -13.22 -10.04
N VAL A 238 18.30 -14.47 -10.44
CA VAL A 238 17.27 -15.24 -11.14
C VAL A 238 17.09 -16.60 -10.45
N VAL A 239 15.84 -16.97 -10.23
CA VAL A 239 15.44 -18.31 -9.82
C VAL A 239 14.70 -19.01 -10.98
N LYS A 240 15.02 -20.27 -11.22
CA LYS A 240 14.36 -21.10 -12.25
C LYS A 240 13.44 -22.09 -11.59
N VAL A 241 12.30 -22.35 -12.22
CA VAL A 241 11.35 -23.39 -11.79
C VAL A 241 11.89 -24.75 -12.23
N GLY A 242 12.00 -25.71 -11.30
CA GLY A 242 12.42 -27.10 -11.55
C GLY A 242 13.80 -27.44 -11.06
#